data_706c1fa068b09e71181707fc18b9c668
#
_entry.id   706c1fa068b09e71181707fc18b9c668
#
_cell.length_a   1.000
_cell.length_b   1.000
_cell.length_c   1.000
_cell.angle_alpha   90.00
_cell.angle_beta   90.00
_cell.angle_gamma   90.00
#
_symmetry.space_group_name_H-M   'P 1'
#
loop_
_entity.id
_entity.type
_entity.pdbx_description
1 polymer ?
#
loop_
_entity_poly.entity_id
_entity_poly.type
_entity_poly.pdbx_seq_one_letter_code
_entity_poly.pdbx_strand_id
1 'polypeptide(L)'
;MLLEGRKLLITGVLTDRSIAYFVARRAQEEGAEVILTGFGRGLRITKRMAKRLHTEADVLELDVNDPAQLEAVAGTLDERWGSLDGILHAIAFVPADGMGGQFLQTPSASAVAAFETSAFSLKALAAALLPLLERGESASIVGLDFDASVAWPAYDWAGVSKAALESINRYLARDLGPRGVRSNLVAAGPLQTVAASNIEGFEGLAQVWERQAPLGWDLSDPTPVADACLFLLSPLARAITGEILHVDGGVHALGAAVPDGAASEAAAGDEARTAS
;
A
#
# COMPACT_ATOMS: atom_id res chain seq x y z
N MET A 1 -12.26 -14.54 13.97
CA MET A 1 -11.62 -13.97 12.77
C MET A 1 -11.09 -12.59 13.09
N LEU A 2 -9.96 -12.20 12.51
CA LEU A 2 -9.26 -10.95 12.86
C LEU A 2 -10.06 -9.67 12.51
N LEU A 3 -10.89 -9.74 11.47
CA LEU A 3 -11.65 -8.61 10.92
C LEU A 3 -13.17 -8.88 10.89
N GLU A 4 -13.65 -9.74 11.76
CA GLU A 4 -15.07 -10.13 11.83
C GLU A 4 -16.00 -8.91 11.87
N GLY A 5 -16.92 -8.83 10.91
CA GLY A 5 -17.93 -7.77 10.80
C GLY A 5 -17.40 -6.39 10.44
N ARG A 6 -16.08 -6.24 10.17
CA ARG A 6 -15.48 -4.94 9.83
C ARG A 6 -15.80 -4.55 8.39
N LYS A 7 -16.07 -3.28 8.18
CA LYS A 7 -16.46 -2.66 6.92
C LYS A 7 -15.26 -1.96 6.31
N LEU A 8 -14.76 -2.47 5.19
CA LEU A 8 -13.52 -2.00 4.57
C LEU A 8 -13.74 -1.48 3.15
N LEU A 9 -13.24 -0.27 2.88
CA LEU A 9 -13.11 0.27 1.54
C LEU A 9 -11.70 -0.02 1.00
N ILE A 10 -11.60 -0.74 -0.11
CA ILE A 10 -10.31 -1.10 -0.71
C ILE A 10 -10.19 -0.49 -2.09
N THR A 11 -9.16 0.33 -2.27
CA THR A 11 -8.84 0.96 -3.55
C THR A 11 -7.73 0.20 -4.30
N GLY A 12 -7.56 0.43 -5.60
CA GLY A 12 -6.40 -0.03 -6.36
C GLY A 12 -6.42 -1.49 -6.81
N VAL A 13 -7.56 -2.17 -6.78
CA VAL A 13 -7.70 -3.54 -7.32
C VAL A 13 -7.79 -3.49 -8.84
N LEU A 14 -6.67 -3.75 -9.53
CA LEU A 14 -6.59 -3.77 -10.99
C LEU A 14 -6.46 -5.18 -11.58
N THR A 15 -5.82 -6.10 -10.88
CA THR A 15 -5.65 -7.50 -11.31
C THR A 15 -5.61 -8.42 -10.11
N ASP A 16 -5.62 -9.73 -10.35
CA ASP A 16 -5.40 -10.76 -9.34
C ASP A 16 -3.95 -10.81 -8.81
N ARG A 17 -3.05 -9.98 -9.34
CA ARG A 17 -1.69 -9.77 -8.83
C ARG A 17 -1.53 -8.46 -8.05
N SER A 18 -2.58 -7.62 -7.99
CA SER A 18 -2.53 -6.39 -7.19
C SER A 18 -2.46 -6.72 -5.71
N ILE A 19 -1.59 -6.07 -4.96
CA ILE A 19 -1.55 -6.19 -3.48
C ILE A 19 -2.96 -5.99 -2.90
N ALA A 20 -3.67 -4.96 -3.37
CA ALA A 20 -5.04 -4.66 -2.95
C ALA A 20 -6.02 -5.82 -3.16
N TYR A 21 -5.85 -6.64 -4.20
CA TYR A 21 -6.66 -7.84 -4.42
C TYR A 21 -6.42 -8.89 -3.33
N PHE A 22 -5.16 -9.10 -2.95
CA PHE A 22 -4.81 -10.01 -1.88
C PHE A 22 -5.31 -9.51 -0.53
N VAL A 23 -5.20 -8.19 -0.25
CA VAL A 23 -5.79 -7.60 0.95
C VAL A 23 -7.30 -7.80 0.99
N ALA A 24 -8.03 -7.54 -0.12
CA ALA A 24 -9.47 -7.74 -0.19
C ALA A 24 -9.87 -9.19 0.07
N ARG A 25 -9.18 -10.13 -0.56
CA ARG A 25 -9.41 -11.57 -0.40
C ARG A 25 -9.15 -12.00 1.05
N ARG A 26 -8.00 -11.67 1.60
CA ARG A 26 -7.62 -12.03 2.97
C ARG A 26 -8.53 -11.36 4.00
N ALA A 27 -8.96 -10.11 3.76
CA ALA A 27 -9.91 -9.43 4.63
C ALA A 27 -11.25 -10.17 4.69
N GLN A 28 -11.78 -10.66 3.57
CA GLN A 28 -12.99 -11.48 3.56
C GLN A 28 -12.79 -12.84 4.25
N GLU A 29 -11.64 -13.50 4.06
CA GLU A 29 -11.28 -14.74 4.75
C GLU A 29 -11.25 -14.53 6.28
N GLU A 30 -10.94 -13.30 6.74
CA GLU A 30 -10.94 -12.88 8.14
C GLU A 30 -12.26 -12.24 8.60
N GLY A 31 -13.33 -12.33 7.81
CA GLY A 31 -14.68 -11.95 8.19
C GLY A 31 -15.09 -10.52 7.89
N ALA A 32 -14.30 -9.76 7.13
CA ALA A 32 -14.65 -8.38 6.76
C ALA A 32 -15.67 -8.34 5.61
N GLU A 33 -16.55 -7.32 5.66
CA GLU A 33 -17.29 -6.84 4.49
C GLU A 33 -16.40 -5.88 3.69
N VAL A 34 -16.33 -6.08 2.37
CA VAL A 34 -15.43 -5.32 1.51
C VAL A 34 -16.21 -4.67 0.38
N ILE A 35 -15.98 -3.37 0.17
CA ILE A 35 -16.34 -2.66 -1.06
C ILE A 35 -15.05 -2.24 -1.74
N LEU A 36 -15.00 -2.40 -3.07
CA LEU A 36 -13.87 -1.98 -3.90
C LEU A 36 -14.16 -0.65 -4.59
N THR A 37 -13.12 0.06 -5.00
CA THR A 37 -13.25 1.19 -5.90
C THR A 37 -12.45 0.99 -7.18
N GLY A 38 -12.94 1.57 -8.27
CA GLY A 38 -12.27 1.57 -9.56
C GLY A 38 -12.56 2.86 -10.32
N PHE A 39 -11.70 3.21 -11.27
CA PHE A 39 -11.80 4.44 -12.04
C PHE A 39 -11.54 4.19 -13.52
N GLY A 40 -12.26 4.91 -14.37
CA GLY A 40 -12.03 4.94 -15.81
C GLY A 40 -11.99 3.55 -16.45
N ARG A 41 -10.92 3.26 -17.22
CA ARG A 41 -10.74 1.94 -17.85
C ARG A 41 -10.55 0.81 -16.83
N GLY A 42 -9.99 1.13 -15.66
CA GLY A 42 -9.78 0.21 -14.56
C GLY A 42 -11.07 -0.29 -13.93
N LEU A 43 -12.15 0.50 -13.90
CA LEU A 43 -13.42 0.17 -13.28
C LEU A 43 -13.98 -1.20 -13.75
N ARG A 44 -13.95 -1.44 -15.07
CA ARG A 44 -14.41 -2.72 -15.64
C ARG A 44 -13.54 -3.90 -15.20
N ILE A 45 -12.25 -3.66 -15.04
CA ILE A 45 -11.31 -4.68 -14.58
C ILE A 45 -11.56 -4.97 -13.10
N THR A 46 -11.70 -3.94 -12.27
CA THR A 46 -12.04 -4.09 -10.85
C THR A 46 -13.35 -4.85 -10.66
N LYS A 47 -14.42 -4.54 -11.42
CA LYS A 47 -15.68 -5.29 -11.39
C LYS A 47 -15.52 -6.77 -11.73
N ARG A 48 -14.59 -7.11 -12.64
CA ARG A 48 -14.27 -8.51 -12.95
C ARG A 48 -13.50 -9.19 -11.82
N MET A 49 -12.60 -8.47 -11.16
CA MET A 49 -11.83 -8.99 -10.01
C MET A 49 -12.71 -9.17 -8.78
N ALA A 50 -13.65 -8.28 -8.55
CA ALA A 50 -14.63 -8.37 -7.46
C ALA A 50 -15.41 -9.70 -7.47
N LYS A 51 -15.76 -10.20 -8.66
CA LYS A 51 -16.44 -11.51 -8.86
C LYS A 51 -15.55 -12.72 -8.55
N ARG A 52 -14.25 -12.54 -8.42
CA ARG A 52 -13.28 -13.61 -8.13
C ARG A 52 -12.89 -13.67 -6.66
N LEU A 53 -13.39 -12.74 -5.85
CA LEU A 53 -13.24 -12.78 -4.41
C LEU A 53 -14.10 -13.90 -3.80
N HIS A 54 -13.83 -14.26 -2.56
CA HIS A 54 -14.59 -15.30 -1.85
C HIS A 54 -16.08 -14.97 -1.80
N THR A 55 -16.41 -13.72 -1.51
CA THR A 55 -17.75 -13.15 -1.67
C THR A 55 -17.66 -12.02 -2.69
N GLU A 56 -18.58 -12.00 -3.70
CA GLU A 56 -18.58 -10.92 -4.68
C GLU A 56 -18.73 -9.58 -3.99
N ALA A 57 -17.75 -8.68 -4.22
CA ALA A 57 -17.74 -7.35 -3.63
C ALA A 57 -18.37 -6.33 -4.56
N ASP A 58 -19.08 -5.35 -4.00
CA ASP A 58 -19.53 -4.20 -4.79
C ASP A 58 -18.36 -3.32 -5.19
N VAL A 59 -18.52 -2.64 -6.33
CA VAL A 59 -17.50 -1.75 -6.88
C VAL A 59 -18.10 -0.37 -7.14
N LEU A 60 -17.61 0.63 -6.43
CA LEU A 60 -17.97 2.03 -6.64
C LEU A 60 -16.99 2.69 -7.60
N GLU A 61 -17.48 3.61 -8.44
CA GLU A 61 -16.62 4.42 -9.28
C GLU A 61 -16.00 5.54 -8.45
N LEU A 62 -14.67 5.67 -8.54
CA LEU A 62 -13.93 6.69 -7.79
C LEU A 62 -12.67 7.10 -8.53
N ASP A 63 -12.65 8.33 -9.03
CA ASP A 63 -11.45 9.11 -9.26
C ASP A 63 -11.15 9.89 -7.98
N VAL A 64 -10.03 9.60 -7.33
CA VAL A 64 -9.63 10.26 -6.08
C VAL A 64 -9.27 11.73 -6.25
N ASN A 65 -9.11 12.19 -7.49
CA ASN A 65 -8.87 13.59 -7.85
C ASN A 65 -10.19 14.35 -8.13
N ASP A 66 -11.34 13.67 -8.11
CA ASP A 66 -12.65 14.28 -8.31
C ASP A 66 -13.40 14.40 -6.97
N PRO A 67 -13.54 15.63 -6.41
CA PRO A 67 -14.26 15.83 -5.16
C PRO A 67 -15.72 15.36 -5.19
N ALA A 68 -16.39 15.45 -6.34
CA ALA A 68 -17.79 15.03 -6.46
C ALA A 68 -17.91 13.49 -6.37
N GLN A 69 -16.96 12.74 -6.91
CA GLN A 69 -16.95 11.29 -6.78
C GLN A 69 -16.59 10.86 -5.36
N LEU A 70 -15.69 11.57 -4.67
CA LEU A 70 -15.41 11.32 -3.25
C LEU A 70 -16.67 11.51 -2.39
N GLU A 71 -17.44 12.58 -2.63
CA GLU A 71 -18.71 12.84 -1.94
C GLU A 71 -19.76 11.77 -2.25
N ALA A 72 -19.90 11.36 -3.51
CA ALA A 72 -20.83 10.30 -3.93
C ALA A 72 -20.50 8.95 -3.28
N VAL A 73 -19.22 8.60 -3.19
CA VAL A 73 -18.77 7.37 -2.50
C VAL A 73 -19.09 7.46 -1.02
N ALA A 74 -18.81 8.60 -0.36
CA ALA A 74 -19.13 8.80 1.04
C ALA A 74 -20.64 8.64 1.31
N GLY A 75 -21.49 9.24 0.47
CA GLY A 75 -22.96 9.11 0.56
C GLY A 75 -23.41 7.65 0.40
N THR A 76 -22.88 6.94 -0.59
CA THR A 76 -23.23 5.53 -0.83
C THR A 76 -22.82 4.64 0.36
N LEU A 77 -21.65 4.87 0.94
CA LEU A 77 -21.19 4.12 2.12
C LEU A 77 -22.00 4.46 3.36
N ASP A 78 -22.41 5.72 3.51
CA ASP A 78 -23.27 6.13 4.62
C ASP A 78 -24.66 5.44 4.56
N GLU A 79 -25.29 5.47 3.41
CA GLU A 79 -26.58 4.79 3.19
C GLU A 79 -26.50 3.28 3.43
N ARG A 80 -25.39 2.66 3.02
CA ARG A 80 -25.25 1.20 3.09
C ARG A 80 -24.79 0.69 4.44
N TRP A 81 -23.80 1.34 5.03
CA TRP A 81 -23.10 0.87 6.23
C TRP A 81 -23.26 1.79 7.44
N GLY A 82 -23.49 3.09 7.23
CA GLY A 82 -23.57 4.10 8.29
C GLY A 82 -22.26 4.35 9.04
N SER A 83 -21.24 3.50 8.83
CA SER A 83 -19.90 3.59 9.44
C SER A 83 -18.87 2.93 8.54
N LEU A 84 -17.59 3.22 8.78
CA LEU A 84 -16.47 2.62 8.06
C LEU A 84 -15.33 2.28 9.04
N ASP A 85 -14.86 1.04 9.03
CA ASP A 85 -13.83 0.59 9.96
C ASP A 85 -12.43 0.62 9.37
N GLY A 86 -12.31 0.69 8.04
CA GLY A 86 -10.98 0.81 7.46
C GLY A 86 -10.97 1.17 5.98
N ILE A 87 -9.84 1.75 5.59
CA ILE A 87 -9.53 2.10 4.20
C ILE A 87 -8.16 1.52 3.86
N LEU A 88 -8.08 0.82 2.71
CA LEU A 88 -6.80 0.59 2.04
C LEU A 88 -6.64 1.59 0.90
N HIS A 89 -5.65 2.46 1.01
CA HIS A 89 -5.21 3.35 -0.06
C HIS A 89 -4.07 2.67 -0.84
N ALA A 90 -4.41 2.11 -2.00
CA ALA A 90 -3.48 1.43 -2.89
C ALA A 90 -3.47 2.10 -4.28
N ILE A 91 -3.34 3.43 -4.28
CA ILE A 91 -3.39 4.28 -5.46
C ILE A 91 -2.05 4.96 -5.65
N ALA A 92 -1.52 4.88 -6.87
CA ALA A 92 -0.38 5.66 -7.30
C ALA A 92 -0.45 5.85 -8.82
N PHE A 93 -0.03 7.01 -9.27
CA PHE A 93 0.13 7.34 -10.67
C PHE A 93 1.26 8.34 -10.85
N VAL A 94 2.15 8.05 -11.79
CA VAL A 94 3.19 8.97 -12.24
C VAL A 94 3.19 8.96 -13.75
N PRO A 95 3.13 10.12 -14.42
CA PRO A 95 3.32 10.20 -15.86
C PRO A 95 4.66 9.58 -16.30
N ALA A 96 4.72 9.04 -17.52
CA ALA A 96 5.91 8.31 -18.01
C ALA A 96 7.20 9.14 -17.99
N ASP A 97 7.09 10.47 -18.19
CA ASP A 97 8.20 11.42 -18.12
C ASP A 97 8.59 11.84 -16.68
N GLY A 98 7.91 11.29 -15.68
CA GLY A 98 8.23 11.45 -14.26
C GLY A 98 9.00 10.30 -13.64
N MET A 99 9.37 9.29 -14.42
CA MET A 99 10.11 8.09 -14.03
C MET A 99 11.16 7.74 -15.08
N GLY A 100 11.99 6.73 -14.82
CA GLY A 100 12.93 6.20 -15.80
C GLY A 100 14.33 6.83 -15.73
N GLY A 101 14.68 7.52 -14.64
CA GLY A 101 16.04 8.05 -14.41
C GLY A 101 16.29 9.43 -15.04
N GLN A 102 15.22 10.15 -15.42
CA GLN A 102 15.31 11.50 -16.00
C GLN A 102 14.77 12.59 -15.09
N PHE A 103 15.06 12.49 -13.82
CA PHE A 103 14.51 13.34 -12.76
C PHE A 103 14.55 14.85 -13.07
N LEU A 104 15.68 15.35 -13.58
CA LEU A 104 15.86 16.79 -13.85
C LEU A 104 15.06 17.31 -15.07
N GLN A 105 14.60 16.43 -15.95
CA GLN A 105 13.86 16.78 -17.17
C GLN A 105 12.35 16.70 -16.97
N THR A 106 11.87 16.19 -15.85
CA THR A 106 10.44 16.04 -15.58
C THR A 106 9.73 17.39 -15.60
N PRO A 107 8.68 17.57 -16.43
CA PRO A 107 7.88 18.79 -16.43
C PRO A 107 7.14 18.97 -15.10
N SER A 108 6.95 20.23 -14.68
CA SER A 108 6.24 20.53 -13.44
C SER A 108 4.80 19.99 -13.42
N ALA A 109 4.12 19.94 -14.56
CA ALA A 109 2.78 19.36 -14.66
C ALA A 109 2.76 17.87 -14.32
N SER A 110 3.77 17.12 -14.76
CA SER A 110 3.91 15.68 -14.44
C SER A 110 4.23 15.47 -12.97
N ALA A 111 5.07 16.32 -12.38
CA ALA A 111 5.35 16.31 -10.94
C ALA A 111 4.10 16.58 -10.10
N VAL A 112 3.28 17.59 -10.49
CA VAL A 112 2.02 17.91 -9.82
C VAL A 112 1.03 16.74 -9.92
N ALA A 113 0.85 16.16 -11.11
CA ALA A 113 -0.04 15.00 -11.30
C ALA A 113 0.39 13.78 -10.47
N ALA A 114 1.70 13.53 -10.39
CA ALA A 114 2.25 12.47 -9.55
C ALA A 114 1.94 12.70 -8.06
N PHE A 115 2.19 13.90 -7.56
CA PHE A 115 1.89 14.27 -6.17
C PHE A 115 0.40 14.19 -5.86
N GLU A 116 -0.45 14.77 -6.72
CA GLU A 116 -1.89 14.83 -6.49
C GLU A 116 -2.51 13.44 -6.39
N THR A 117 -2.18 12.55 -7.33
CA THR A 117 -2.77 11.21 -7.37
C THR A 117 -2.09 10.24 -6.40
N SER A 118 -0.76 10.31 -6.20
CA SER A 118 -0.04 9.31 -5.42
C SER A 118 0.13 9.67 -3.94
N ALA A 119 0.00 10.95 -3.57
CA ALA A 119 0.19 11.41 -2.19
C ALA A 119 -1.04 12.13 -1.63
N PHE A 120 -1.47 13.24 -2.29
CA PHE A 120 -2.57 14.06 -1.79
C PHE A 120 -3.89 13.30 -1.71
N SER A 121 -4.10 12.32 -2.58
CA SER A 121 -5.29 11.47 -2.61
C SER A 121 -5.53 10.71 -1.30
N LEU A 122 -4.49 10.35 -0.54
CA LEU A 122 -4.63 9.77 0.80
C LEU A 122 -5.36 10.74 1.74
N LYS A 123 -4.94 12.00 1.77
CA LYS A 123 -5.60 13.05 2.55
C LYS A 123 -7.01 13.33 2.05
N ALA A 124 -7.21 13.39 0.74
CA ALA A 124 -8.52 13.67 0.15
C ALA A 124 -9.54 12.58 0.53
N LEU A 125 -9.15 11.32 0.38
CA LEU A 125 -9.97 10.16 0.75
C LEU A 125 -10.25 10.13 2.26
N ALA A 126 -9.24 10.35 3.09
CA ALA A 126 -9.39 10.41 4.54
C ALA A 126 -10.38 11.51 4.97
N ALA A 127 -10.27 12.72 4.38
CA ALA A 127 -11.14 13.83 4.71
C ALA A 127 -12.60 13.59 4.28
N ALA A 128 -12.83 13.06 3.08
CA ALA A 128 -14.17 12.78 2.57
C ALA A 128 -14.89 11.70 3.39
N LEU A 129 -14.16 10.70 3.87
CA LEU A 129 -14.73 9.56 4.60
C LEU A 129 -14.64 9.69 6.13
N LEU A 130 -14.09 10.81 6.64
CA LEU A 130 -13.88 10.98 8.06
C LEU A 130 -15.16 10.85 8.91
N PRO A 131 -16.34 11.41 8.52
CA PRO A 131 -17.56 11.22 9.29
C PRO A 131 -17.99 9.75 9.45
N LEU A 132 -17.64 8.90 8.48
CA LEU A 132 -17.88 7.46 8.53
C LEU A 132 -16.86 6.72 9.41
N LEU A 133 -15.58 7.10 9.29
CA LEU A 133 -14.51 6.54 10.09
C LEU A 133 -14.67 6.84 11.59
N GLU A 134 -15.16 8.03 11.94
CA GLU A 134 -15.45 8.39 13.34
C GLU A 134 -16.58 7.56 13.97
N ARG A 135 -17.46 7.00 13.14
CA ARG A 135 -18.52 6.08 13.58
C ARG A 135 -18.08 4.61 13.52
N GLY A 136 -16.93 4.35 12.92
CA GLY A 136 -16.33 3.02 12.85
C GLY A 136 -15.74 2.56 14.17
N GLU A 137 -15.63 1.25 14.33
CA GLU A 137 -14.99 0.67 15.51
C GLU A 137 -13.47 0.59 15.29
N SER A 138 -12.68 1.38 16.05
CA SER A 138 -11.21 1.39 15.94
C SER A 138 -10.71 1.60 14.48
N ALA A 139 -11.27 2.61 13.82
CA ALA A 139 -11.05 2.83 12.39
C ALA A 139 -9.58 3.03 12.02
N SER A 140 -9.19 2.53 10.84
CA SER A 140 -7.81 2.53 10.38
C SER A 140 -7.69 2.85 8.90
N ILE A 141 -6.80 3.76 8.56
CA ILE A 141 -6.36 4.03 7.20
C ILE A 141 -5.00 3.39 7.01
N VAL A 142 -4.84 2.56 5.98
CA VAL A 142 -3.57 1.95 5.59
C VAL A 142 -3.25 2.33 4.16
N GLY A 143 -2.10 2.97 3.95
CA GLY A 143 -1.59 3.30 2.61
C GLY A 143 -0.49 2.34 2.18
N LEU A 144 -0.47 1.96 0.89
CA LEU A 144 0.66 1.25 0.31
C LEU A 144 1.77 2.25 -0.06
N ASP A 145 2.95 1.95 0.41
CA ASP A 145 4.13 2.76 0.25
C ASP A 145 5.29 1.99 -0.39
N PHE A 146 6.34 2.71 -0.71
CA PHE A 146 7.66 2.20 -1.04
C PHE A 146 8.66 3.11 -0.35
N ASP A 147 9.60 2.55 0.39
CA ASP A 147 10.53 3.31 1.22
C ASP A 147 11.10 4.53 0.48
N ALA A 148 10.87 5.71 1.00
CA ALA A 148 11.29 6.98 0.42
C ALA A 148 12.42 7.66 1.23
N SER A 149 13.06 6.91 2.12
CA SER A 149 14.21 7.40 2.91
C SER A 149 15.46 7.61 2.06
N VAL A 150 15.53 6.97 0.88
CA VAL A 150 16.64 7.05 -0.07
C VAL A 150 16.13 7.25 -1.51
N ALA A 151 17.03 7.63 -2.42
CA ALA A 151 16.73 7.74 -3.84
C ALA A 151 16.94 6.37 -4.54
N TRP A 152 15.84 5.80 -5.01
CA TRP A 152 15.87 4.54 -5.75
C TRP A 152 16.13 4.78 -7.25
N PRO A 153 16.92 3.91 -7.92
CA PRO A 153 17.14 4.01 -9.34
C PRO A 153 15.83 4.04 -10.14
N ALA A 154 15.73 4.95 -11.13
CA ALA A 154 14.60 5.10 -12.05
C ALA A 154 13.23 5.40 -11.40
N TYR A 155 13.16 5.60 -10.09
CA TYR A 155 11.91 5.83 -9.35
C TYR A 155 11.51 7.32 -9.31
N ASP A 156 12.45 8.23 -9.38
CA ASP A 156 12.32 9.68 -9.59
C ASP A 156 11.13 10.32 -8.83
N TRP A 157 10.15 10.87 -9.56
CA TRP A 157 9.00 11.55 -8.95
C TRP A 157 8.01 10.59 -8.27
N ALA A 158 8.10 9.30 -8.51
CA ALA A 158 7.41 8.32 -7.67
C ALA A 158 7.97 8.35 -6.24
N GLY A 159 9.31 8.40 -6.08
CA GLY A 159 9.97 8.51 -4.78
C GLY A 159 9.62 9.82 -4.05
N VAL A 160 9.63 10.95 -4.77
CA VAL A 160 9.19 12.23 -4.20
C VAL A 160 7.75 12.16 -3.71
N SER A 161 6.85 11.53 -4.49
CA SER A 161 5.45 11.36 -4.10
C SER A 161 5.31 10.44 -2.90
N LYS A 162 6.16 9.40 -2.77
CA LYS A 162 6.16 8.52 -1.58
C LYS A 162 6.67 9.24 -0.34
N ALA A 163 7.71 10.08 -0.43
CA ALA A 163 8.15 10.93 0.68
C ALA A 163 7.05 11.90 1.14
N ALA A 164 6.28 12.44 0.18
CA ALA A 164 5.12 13.26 0.49
C ALA A 164 4.00 12.45 1.15
N LEU A 165 3.71 11.22 0.68
CA LEU A 165 2.73 10.31 1.27
C LEU A 165 3.09 9.98 2.72
N GLU A 166 4.35 9.68 3.02
CA GLU A 166 4.85 9.46 4.38
C GLU A 166 4.62 10.68 5.28
N SER A 167 4.91 11.88 4.77
CA SER A 167 4.65 13.11 5.50
C SER A 167 3.15 13.31 5.76
N ILE A 168 2.30 13.10 4.75
CA ILE A 168 0.84 13.18 4.88
C ILE A 168 0.35 12.19 5.92
N ASN A 169 0.84 10.95 5.94
CA ASN A 169 0.49 9.95 6.95
C ASN A 169 0.74 10.46 8.38
N ARG A 170 1.90 11.08 8.62
CA ARG A 170 2.23 11.65 9.95
C ARG A 170 1.26 12.76 10.37
N TYR A 171 0.88 13.65 9.43
CA TYR A 171 -0.11 14.68 9.70
C TYR A 171 -1.52 14.10 9.90
N LEU A 172 -1.92 13.09 9.15
CA LEU A 172 -3.18 12.39 9.37
C LEU A 172 -3.21 11.72 10.74
N ALA A 173 -2.14 11.05 11.14
CA ALA A 173 -2.05 10.44 12.48
C ALA A 173 -2.23 11.46 13.60
N ARG A 174 -1.61 12.66 13.46
CA ARG A 174 -1.75 13.77 14.42
C ARG A 174 -3.20 14.26 14.50
N ASP A 175 -3.84 14.50 13.34
CA ASP A 175 -5.12 15.19 13.28
C ASP A 175 -6.31 14.23 13.49
N LEU A 176 -6.16 12.97 13.12
CA LEU A 176 -7.21 11.96 13.22
C LEU A 176 -7.12 11.14 14.52
N GLY A 177 -5.95 11.04 15.14
CA GLY A 177 -5.75 10.30 16.39
C GLY A 177 -6.70 10.71 17.51
N PRO A 178 -6.88 12.03 17.82
CA PRO A 178 -7.86 12.49 18.79
C PRO A 178 -9.32 12.13 18.46
N ARG A 179 -9.58 11.76 17.20
CA ARG A 179 -10.91 11.35 16.67
C ARG A 179 -11.06 9.82 16.62
N GLY A 180 -10.12 9.08 17.19
CA GLY A 180 -10.14 7.62 17.24
C GLY A 180 -9.77 6.90 15.96
N VAL A 181 -9.24 7.61 14.94
CA VAL A 181 -8.86 7.06 13.64
C VAL A 181 -7.34 6.99 13.51
N ARG A 182 -6.83 5.81 13.16
CA ARG A 182 -5.40 5.57 12.92
C ARG A 182 -5.04 5.73 11.44
N SER A 183 -3.81 6.16 11.16
CA SER A 183 -3.27 6.24 9.80
C SER A 183 -1.85 5.69 9.80
N ASN A 184 -1.59 4.69 8.96
CA ASN A 184 -0.29 4.03 8.85
C ASN A 184 0.01 3.68 7.39
N LEU A 185 1.27 3.43 7.09
CA LEU A 185 1.73 2.97 5.79
C LEU A 185 2.38 1.58 5.87
N VAL A 186 2.31 0.84 4.78
CA VAL A 186 3.09 -0.38 4.56
C VAL A 186 4.05 -0.11 3.41
N ALA A 187 5.33 0.03 3.72
CA ALA A 187 6.41 0.14 2.74
C ALA A 187 6.80 -1.27 2.28
N ALA A 188 6.32 -1.65 1.09
CA ALA A 188 6.54 -2.97 0.53
C ALA A 188 7.82 -3.03 -0.30
N GLY A 189 8.52 -4.17 -0.28
CA GLY A 189 9.51 -4.50 -1.31
C GLY A 189 8.86 -4.59 -2.69
N PRO A 190 9.64 -4.60 -3.78
CA PRO A 190 9.12 -4.65 -5.14
C PRO A 190 8.33 -5.94 -5.38
N LEU A 191 7.17 -5.83 -6.02
CA LEU A 191 6.34 -6.96 -6.41
C LEU A 191 6.00 -6.86 -7.91
N GLN A 192 5.92 -8.01 -8.59
CA GLN A 192 5.59 -8.10 -10.01
C GLN A 192 4.10 -7.83 -10.25
N THR A 193 3.69 -6.59 -10.02
CA THR A 193 2.34 -6.11 -10.32
C THR A 193 2.29 -5.45 -11.70
N VAL A 194 1.08 -5.26 -12.26
CA VAL A 194 0.92 -4.51 -13.52
C VAL A 194 1.44 -3.07 -13.39
N ALA A 195 1.31 -2.46 -12.23
CA ALA A 195 1.87 -1.13 -11.98
C ALA A 195 3.40 -1.15 -12.06
N ALA A 196 4.04 -2.15 -11.43
CA ALA A 196 5.49 -2.32 -11.43
C ALA A 196 6.07 -2.63 -12.81
N SER A 197 5.36 -3.43 -13.63
CA SER A 197 5.82 -3.77 -14.99
C SER A 197 5.88 -2.57 -15.95
N ASN A 198 5.28 -1.44 -15.61
CA ASN A 198 5.35 -0.20 -16.37
C ASN A 198 6.50 0.71 -15.91
N ILE A 199 7.26 0.32 -14.87
CA ILE A 199 8.43 1.07 -14.40
C ILE A 199 9.63 0.67 -15.22
N GLU A 200 10.17 1.59 -16.03
CA GLU A 200 11.44 1.39 -16.72
C GLU A 200 12.55 1.18 -15.68
N GLY A 201 13.33 0.10 -15.82
CA GLY A 201 14.38 -0.25 -14.85
C GLY A 201 13.88 -1.06 -13.63
N PHE A 202 12.62 -1.51 -13.59
CA PHE A 202 12.08 -2.35 -12.50
C PHE A 202 12.93 -3.61 -12.24
N GLU A 203 13.49 -4.23 -13.28
CA GLU A 203 14.36 -5.41 -13.14
C GLU A 203 15.62 -5.10 -12.32
N GLY A 204 16.22 -3.93 -12.53
CA GLY A 204 17.38 -3.47 -11.75
C GLY A 204 17.01 -3.24 -10.27
N LEU A 205 15.84 -2.70 -10.02
CA LEU A 205 15.32 -2.52 -8.68
C LEU A 205 15.06 -3.88 -8.00
N ALA A 206 14.41 -4.81 -8.69
CA ALA A 206 14.13 -6.16 -8.19
C ALA A 206 15.42 -6.93 -7.82
N GLN A 207 16.48 -6.79 -8.61
CA GLN A 207 17.79 -7.41 -8.33
C GLN A 207 18.42 -6.92 -7.01
N VAL A 208 18.10 -5.70 -6.55
CA VAL A 208 18.57 -5.23 -5.24
C VAL A 208 17.98 -6.11 -4.13
N TRP A 209 16.69 -6.40 -4.19
CA TRP A 209 16.03 -7.26 -3.20
C TRP A 209 16.50 -8.70 -3.26
N GLU A 210 16.67 -9.24 -4.46
CA GLU A 210 17.20 -10.60 -4.66
C GLU A 210 18.57 -10.80 -3.97
N ARG A 211 19.41 -9.76 -3.99
CA ARG A 211 20.78 -9.83 -3.43
C ARG A 211 20.89 -9.37 -1.98
N GLN A 212 19.98 -8.51 -1.52
CA GLN A 212 20.16 -7.81 -0.25
C GLN A 212 19.12 -8.18 0.81
N ALA A 213 17.98 -8.76 0.45
CA ALA A 213 16.96 -9.09 1.44
C ALA A 213 17.45 -10.22 2.38
N PRO A 214 17.67 -9.95 3.67
CA PRO A 214 18.16 -10.98 4.62
C PRO A 214 17.24 -12.19 4.74
N LEU A 215 15.91 -11.98 4.60
CA LEU A 215 14.91 -13.06 4.64
C LEU A 215 14.65 -13.66 3.26
N GLY A 216 15.35 -13.19 2.21
CA GLY A 216 14.92 -13.39 0.84
C GLY A 216 13.69 -12.54 0.52
N TRP A 217 13.33 -12.46 -0.76
CA TRP A 217 12.15 -11.74 -1.22
C TRP A 217 11.59 -12.39 -2.49
N ASP A 218 10.33 -12.86 -2.40
CA ASP A 218 9.61 -13.38 -3.57
C ASP A 218 8.81 -12.25 -4.23
N LEU A 219 9.26 -11.83 -5.40
CA LEU A 219 8.61 -10.79 -6.20
C LEU A 219 7.18 -11.16 -6.64
N SER A 220 6.82 -12.44 -6.59
CA SER A 220 5.52 -12.95 -7.03
C SER A 220 4.52 -13.18 -5.90
N ASP A 221 4.96 -13.11 -4.62
CA ASP A 221 4.10 -13.33 -3.45
C ASP A 221 3.75 -12.02 -2.72
N PRO A 222 2.55 -11.45 -2.92
CA PRO A 222 2.08 -10.29 -2.19
C PRO A 222 1.50 -10.61 -0.79
N THR A 223 1.46 -11.88 -0.40
CA THR A 223 0.83 -12.31 0.86
C THR A 223 1.43 -11.66 2.10
N PRO A 224 2.77 -11.55 2.28
CA PRO A 224 3.34 -10.89 3.44
C PRO A 224 2.92 -9.43 3.59
N VAL A 225 2.82 -8.72 2.45
CA VAL A 225 2.36 -7.32 2.44
C VAL A 225 0.88 -7.22 2.77
N ALA A 226 0.06 -8.13 2.25
CA ALA A 226 -1.37 -8.18 2.57
C ALA A 226 -1.59 -8.47 4.05
N ASP A 227 -0.88 -9.42 4.63
CA ASP A 227 -1.00 -9.77 6.06
C ASP A 227 -0.61 -8.59 6.97
N ALA A 228 0.42 -7.83 6.62
CA ALA A 228 0.79 -6.59 7.31
C ALA A 228 -0.32 -5.52 7.22
N CYS A 229 -0.95 -5.38 6.05
CA CYS A 229 -2.10 -4.49 5.89
C CYS A 229 -3.26 -4.93 6.78
N LEU A 230 -3.59 -6.22 6.84
CA LEU A 230 -4.64 -6.75 7.71
C LEU A 230 -4.32 -6.48 9.19
N PHE A 231 -3.08 -6.70 9.63
CA PHE A 231 -2.66 -6.37 10.98
C PHE A 231 -2.92 -4.90 11.31
N LEU A 232 -2.51 -3.96 10.45
CA LEU A 232 -2.72 -2.53 10.66
C LEU A 232 -4.20 -2.12 10.57
N LEU A 233 -5.01 -2.80 9.75
CA LEU A 233 -6.47 -2.60 9.68
C LEU A 233 -7.20 -3.19 10.89
N SER A 234 -6.58 -4.10 11.62
CA SER A 234 -7.21 -4.82 12.74
C SER A 234 -7.09 -4.08 14.08
N PRO A 235 -7.88 -4.47 15.09
CA PRO A 235 -7.75 -3.98 16.46
C PRO A 235 -6.42 -4.33 17.15
N LEU A 236 -5.65 -5.27 16.62
CA LEU A 236 -4.33 -5.62 17.16
C LEU A 236 -3.36 -4.42 17.09
N ALA A 237 -3.52 -3.56 16.08
CA ALA A 237 -2.71 -2.35 15.89
C ALA A 237 -3.30 -1.10 16.56
N ARG A 238 -4.19 -1.22 17.56
CA ARG A 238 -4.94 -0.12 18.18
C ARG A 238 -4.09 0.99 18.80
N ALA A 239 -2.84 0.74 19.07
CA ALA A 239 -1.88 1.71 19.61
C ALA A 239 -0.82 2.16 18.59
N ILE A 240 -1.02 1.85 17.29
CA ILE A 240 -0.08 2.16 16.20
C ILE A 240 -0.75 3.17 15.27
N THR A 241 -0.14 4.36 15.16
CA THR A 241 -0.55 5.40 14.19
C THR A 241 0.65 6.25 13.82
N GLY A 242 0.70 6.71 12.56
CA GLY A 242 1.83 7.48 12.01
C GLY A 242 3.02 6.62 11.58
N GLU A 243 2.90 5.30 11.69
CA GLU A 243 3.96 4.33 11.41
C GLU A 243 4.11 4.07 9.91
N ILE A 244 5.33 3.70 9.52
CA ILE A 244 5.69 3.16 8.22
C ILE A 244 6.26 1.77 8.47
N LEU A 245 5.42 0.75 8.28
CA LEU A 245 5.81 -0.64 8.50
C LEU A 245 6.48 -1.20 7.25
N HIS A 246 7.77 -1.50 7.33
CA HIS A 246 8.51 -2.11 6.24
C HIS A 246 8.20 -3.61 6.12
N VAL A 247 7.84 -4.03 4.91
CA VAL A 247 7.63 -5.42 4.52
C VAL A 247 8.41 -5.64 3.23
N ASP A 248 9.69 -5.85 3.35
CA ASP A 248 10.67 -5.80 2.26
C ASP A 248 11.80 -6.82 2.41
N GLY A 249 11.61 -7.84 3.24
CA GLY A 249 12.62 -8.84 3.54
C GLY A 249 13.81 -8.31 4.37
N GLY A 250 13.72 -7.07 4.89
CA GLY A 250 14.74 -6.43 5.72
C GLY A 250 15.76 -5.57 4.95
N VAL A 251 15.52 -5.28 3.68
CA VAL A 251 16.44 -4.48 2.84
C VAL A 251 16.64 -3.08 3.43
N HIS A 252 15.57 -2.42 3.89
CA HIS A 252 15.64 -1.08 4.48
C HIS A 252 16.59 -0.96 5.67
N ALA A 253 16.82 -2.07 6.40
CA ALA A 253 17.66 -2.08 7.60
C ALA A 253 19.16 -2.20 7.29
N LEU A 254 19.54 -2.46 6.04
CA LEU A 254 20.92 -2.68 5.66
C LEU A 254 21.58 -1.42 5.12
N GLY A 255 22.77 -1.11 5.61
CA GLY A 255 23.62 -0.03 5.09
C GLY A 255 24.40 -0.40 3.82
N ALA A 256 24.55 -1.68 3.53
CA ALA A 256 25.24 -2.21 2.36
C ALA A 256 24.81 -3.66 2.08
N ALA A 257 25.03 -4.12 0.84
CA ALA A 257 24.81 -5.52 0.49
C ALA A 257 25.65 -6.46 1.39
N VAL A 258 25.06 -7.58 1.80
CA VAL A 258 25.83 -8.65 2.46
C VAL A 258 26.70 -9.30 1.40
N PRO A 259 28.04 -9.39 1.59
CA PRO A 259 28.91 -10.04 0.61
C PRO A 259 28.49 -11.50 0.37
N ASP A 260 28.52 -11.94 -0.90
CA ASP A 260 28.29 -13.32 -1.27
C ASP A 260 29.26 -14.22 -0.50
N GLY A 261 28.75 -15.19 0.27
CA GLY A 261 29.56 -16.13 1.06
C GLY A 261 29.61 -15.89 2.57
N ALA A 262 29.25 -14.71 3.09
CA ALA A 262 29.27 -14.44 4.54
C ALA A 262 28.30 -15.34 5.35
N ALA A 263 27.19 -15.74 4.76
CA ALA A 263 26.24 -16.67 5.39
C ALA A 263 26.76 -18.12 5.41
N SER A 264 27.55 -18.53 4.43
CA SER A 264 28.14 -19.88 4.32
C SER A 264 29.31 -20.08 5.28
N GLU A 265 30.11 -19.05 5.53
CA GLU A 265 31.23 -19.11 6.48
C GLU A 265 30.76 -19.16 7.94
N ALA A 266 29.66 -18.48 8.26
CA ALA A 266 29.06 -18.54 9.60
C ALA A 266 28.47 -19.92 9.93
N ALA A 267 27.83 -20.58 8.94
CA ALA A 267 27.30 -21.92 9.10
C ALA A 267 28.42 -23.00 9.19
N ALA A 268 29.48 -22.88 8.41
CA ALA A 268 30.62 -23.78 8.45
C ALA A 268 31.46 -23.63 9.73
N GLY A 269 31.53 -22.41 10.29
CA GLY A 269 32.20 -22.14 11.56
C GLY A 269 31.49 -22.73 12.79
N ASP A 270 30.18 -22.86 12.74
CA ASP A 270 29.39 -23.45 13.84
C ASP A 270 29.42 -24.96 13.84
N GLU A 271 29.45 -25.62 12.67
CA GLU A 271 29.66 -27.07 12.56
C GLU A 271 31.05 -27.52 13.05
N ALA A 272 32.10 -26.72 12.84
CA ALA A 272 33.44 -26.99 13.33
C ALA A 272 33.58 -26.82 14.86
N ARG A 273 32.77 -25.96 15.49
CA ARG A 273 32.76 -25.76 16.94
C ARG A 273 31.96 -26.84 17.71
N THR A 274 30.99 -27.47 17.05
CA THR A 274 30.19 -28.57 17.68
C THR A 274 30.84 -29.94 17.54
N ALA A 275 31.92 -30.05 16.72
CA ALA A 275 32.66 -31.32 16.49
C ALA A 275 33.97 -31.40 17.31
N SER A 276 34.30 -30.46 18.17
CA SER A 276 35.42 -30.45 19.07
C SER A 276 34.93 -30.47 20.53
#